data_383467f638fc9b46c76d371f5258d583
#
_entry.id   383467f638fc9b46c76d371f5258d583
#
_cell.length_a   1.000
_cell.length_b   1.000
_cell.length_c   1.000
_cell.angle_alpha   90.00
_cell.angle_beta   90.00
_cell.angle_gamma   90.00
#
_symmetry.space_group_name_H-M   'P 1'
#
loop_
_entity.id
_entity.type
_entity.pdbx_description
1 polymer ?
#
loop_
_entity_poly.entity_id
_entity_poly.type
_entity_poly.pdbx_seq_one_letter_code
_entity_poly.pdbx_strand_id
1 'polypeptide(L)'
;MCIRDRSKGGFYWHFGDRQALIDEMLDTWEKAVVEDVIERVESQPADPRAKVQHLFELAPSVDFRVELAIRDWSRRDRDVAKRMRRIDNRRMEYLRSLFRQLTSSEDDAEARSMLAFSLFVGSYFIAARHSGKTRGQVLQLAIDRLLSESWN
;
A
#
# COMPACT_ATOMS: atom_id res chain seq x y z
N MET A 1 28.30 4.02 35.80
CA MET A 1 27.98 3.11 34.70
C MET A 1 26.68 3.58 34.05
N CYS A 2 26.77 4.18 32.91
CA CYS A 2 25.59 4.74 32.22
C CYS A 2 24.70 3.62 31.67
N ILE A 3 23.40 3.65 32.01
CA ILE A 3 22.37 2.79 31.47
C ILE A 3 22.36 2.79 29.90
N ARG A 4 22.91 3.84 29.31
CA ARG A 4 23.08 4.02 27.87
C ARG A 4 23.96 2.95 27.19
N ASP A 5 25.00 2.46 27.87
CA ASP A 5 25.95 1.49 27.26
C ASP A 5 25.41 0.05 27.25
N ARG A 6 24.54 -0.31 28.19
CA ARG A 6 23.93 -1.66 28.24
C ARG A 6 22.85 -1.86 27.18
N SER A 7 22.07 -0.84 26.87
CA SER A 7 21.03 -0.93 25.85
C SER A 7 21.63 -0.95 24.43
N LYS A 8 22.72 -0.24 24.22
CA LYS A 8 23.41 -0.18 22.91
C LYS A 8 24.12 -1.49 22.56
N GLY A 9 24.80 -2.12 23.53
CA GLY A 9 25.46 -3.42 23.34
C GLY A 9 24.48 -4.56 23.11
N GLY A 10 23.34 -4.61 23.83
CA GLY A 10 22.30 -5.63 23.65
C GLY A 10 21.57 -5.51 22.31
N PHE A 11 21.38 -4.28 21.83
CA PHE A 11 20.76 -3.98 20.54
C PHE A 11 21.61 -4.50 19.36
N TYR A 12 22.92 -4.18 19.33
CA TYR A 12 23.82 -4.61 18.26
C TYR A 12 24.08 -6.12 18.27
N TRP A 13 23.97 -6.78 19.42
CA TRP A 13 24.16 -8.22 19.54
C TRP A 13 23.07 -9.03 18.82
N HIS A 14 21.79 -8.51 18.81
CA HIS A 14 20.69 -9.18 18.11
C HIS A 14 20.65 -8.91 16.60
N PHE A 15 21.16 -7.78 16.14
CA PHE A 15 21.00 -7.32 14.75
C PHE A 15 22.32 -7.09 14.01
N GLY A 16 23.47 -7.47 14.60
CA GLY A 16 24.80 -7.31 14.02
C GLY A 16 25.24 -5.84 13.90
N ASP A 17 24.43 -5.01 13.25
CA ASP A 17 24.63 -3.57 13.11
C ASP A 17 23.31 -2.82 12.93
N ARG A 18 23.38 -1.49 12.86
CA ARG A 18 22.21 -0.62 12.63
C ARG A 18 21.56 -0.88 11.28
N GLN A 19 22.34 -1.16 10.25
CA GLN A 19 21.81 -1.41 8.91
C GLN A 19 21.01 -2.71 8.88
N ALA A 20 21.48 -3.77 9.51
CA ALA A 20 20.74 -5.03 9.61
C ALA A 20 19.39 -4.86 10.29
N LEU A 21 19.29 -4.02 11.35
CA LEU A 21 18.01 -3.71 11.97
C LEU A 21 17.07 -2.97 11.03
N ILE A 22 17.58 -1.96 10.33
CA ILE A 22 16.80 -1.17 9.37
C ILE A 22 16.26 -2.08 8.27
N ASP A 23 17.08 -2.97 7.74
CA ASP A 23 16.69 -3.93 6.70
C ASP A 23 15.60 -4.87 7.20
N GLU A 24 15.72 -5.41 8.40
CA GLU A 24 14.71 -6.27 9.03
C GLU A 24 13.39 -5.53 9.27
N MET A 25 13.45 -4.28 9.72
CA MET A 25 12.25 -3.45 9.90
C MET A 25 11.54 -3.20 8.57
N LEU A 26 12.30 -2.88 7.51
CA LEU A 26 11.75 -2.64 6.19
C LEU A 26 11.20 -3.94 5.55
N ASP A 27 11.86 -5.08 5.76
CA ASP A 27 11.38 -6.38 5.29
C ASP A 27 10.06 -6.77 5.97
N THR A 28 9.98 -6.58 7.28
CA THR A 28 8.75 -6.82 8.05
C THR A 28 7.61 -5.92 7.57
N TRP A 29 7.89 -4.63 7.36
CA TRP A 29 6.91 -3.68 6.84
C TRP A 29 6.47 -4.05 5.42
N GLU A 30 7.40 -4.34 4.51
CA GLU A 30 7.10 -4.74 3.13
C GLU A 30 6.17 -5.96 3.09
N LYS A 31 6.48 -7.00 3.88
CA LYS A 31 5.62 -8.17 4.01
C LYS A 31 4.21 -7.79 4.47
N ALA A 32 4.10 -6.99 5.50
CA ALA A 32 2.81 -6.59 6.07
C ALA A 32 1.94 -5.77 5.10
N VAL A 33 2.54 -4.90 4.28
CA VAL A 33 1.79 -3.99 3.39
C VAL A 33 1.57 -4.55 1.98
N VAL A 34 2.21 -5.66 1.63
CA VAL A 34 2.07 -6.31 0.32
C VAL A 34 1.54 -7.73 0.48
N GLU A 35 2.37 -8.64 0.96
CA GLU A 35 2.03 -10.07 0.94
C GLU A 35 0.87 -10.41 1.88
N ASP A 36 0.87 -9.88 3.11
CA ASP A 36 -0.20 -10.14 4.07
C ASP A 36 -1.54 -9.51 3.62
N VAL A 37 -1.51 -8.38 2.92
CA VAL A 37 -2.71 -7.76 2.34
C VAL A 37 -3.26 -8.62 1.20
N ILE A 38 -2.40 -9.04 0.26
CA ILE A 38 -2.79 -9.91 -0.85
C ILE A 38 -3.37 -11.23 -0.32
N GLU A 39 -2.69 -11.86 0.64
CA GLU A 39 -3.15 -13.10 1.26
C GLU A 39 -4.54 -12.96 1.89
N ARG A 40 -4.79 -11.85 2.60
CA ARG A 40 -6.12 -11.58 3.18
C ARG A 40 -7.20 -11.46 2.12
N VAL A 41 -6.91 -10.77 1.02
CA VAL A 41 -7.87 -10.63 -0.09
C VAL A 41 -8.11 -11.97 -0.78
N GLU A 42 -7.06 -12.77 -1.02
CA GLU A 42 -7.15 -14.06 -1.70
C GLU A 42 -7.71 -15.17 -0.82
N SER A 43 -7.65 -15.03 0.52
CA SER A 43 -8.18 -16.05 1.46
C SER A 43 -9.70 -16.22 1.41
N GLN A 44 -10.42 -15.24 0.86
CA GLN A 44 -11.86 -15.30 0.68
C GLN A 44 -12.20 -15.52 -0.80
N PRO A 45 -13.01 -16.54 -1.12
CA PRO A 45 -13.48 -16.74 -2.50
C PRO A 45 -14.39 -15.55 -2.87
N ALA A 46 -13.93 -14.72 -3.78
CA ALA A 46 -14.64 -13.55 -4.25
C ALA A 46 -14.30 -13.28 -5.72
N ASP A 47 -15.22 -12.61 -6.43
CA ASP A 47 -14.93 -12.14 -7.77
C ASP A 47 -13.93 -10.97 -7.75
N PRO A 48 -13.29 -10.64 -8.89
CA PRO A 48 -12.29 -9.58 -8.94
C PRO A 48 -12.79 -8.22 -8.48
N ARG A 49 -14.05 -7.87 -8.71
CA ARG A 49 -14.68 -6.62 -8.27
C ARG A 49 -14.74 -6.54 -6.75
N ALA A 50 -15.21 -7.61 -6.10
CA ALA A 50 -15.25 -7.71 -4.65
C ALA A 50 -13.85 -7.71 -4.04
N LYS A 51 -12.84 -8.29 -4.70
CA LYS A 51 -11.44 -8.22 -4.26
C LYS A 51 -10.90 -6.79 -4.27
N VAL A 52 -11.19 -6.00 -5.31
CA VAL A 52 -10.80 -4.58 -5.35
C VAL A 52 -11.49 -3.81 -4.22
N GLN A 53 -12.78 -4.02 -3.98
CA GLN A 53 -13.48 -3.39 -2.84
C GLN A 53 -12.83 -3.77 -1.51
N HIS A 54 -12.51 -5.04 -1.31
CA HIS A 54 -11.88 -5.53 -0.07
C HIS A 54 -10.48 -4.92 0.15
N LEU A 55 -9.70 -4.67 -0.91
CA LEU A 55 -8.44 -3.94 -0.79
C LEU A 55 -8.63 -2.56 -0.15
N PHE A 56 -9.65 -1.82 -0.56
CA PHE A 56 -9.95 -0.50 0.03
C PHE A 56 -10.50 -0.60 1.45
N GLU A 57 -11.24 -1.66 1.79
CA GLU A 57 -11.70 -1.92 3.16
C GLU A 57 -10.54 -2.24 4.11
N LEU A 58 -9.49 -2.89 3.62
CA LEU A 58 -8.29 -3.20 4.40
C LEU A 58 -7.36 -1.99 4.57
N ALA A 59 -7.48 -0.97 3.73
CA ALA A 59 -6.60 0.21 3.76
C ALA A 59 -6.50 0.87 5.16
N PRO A 60 -7.58 1.08 5.93
CA PRO A 60 -7.49 1.66 7.27
C PRO A 60 -6.77 0.79 8.30
N SER A 61 -6.58 -0.51 8.03
CA SER A 61 -5.86 -1.43 8.93
C SER A 61 -4.33 -1.29 8.85
N VAL A 62 -3.83 -0.58 7.85
CA VAL A 62 -2.41 -0.31 7.64
C VAL A 62 -2.06 1.07 8.23
N ASP A 63 -1.01 1.15 9.05
CA ASP A 63 -0.54 2.46 9.53
C ASP A 63 0.16 3.23 8.41
N PHE A 64 -0.61 4.04 7.71
CA PHE A 64 -0.12 4.81 6.57
C PHE A 64 0.92 5.87 6.94
N ARG A 65 1.03 6.24 8.22
CA ARG A 65 2.09 7.16 8.69
C ARG A 65 3.48 6.55 8.49
N VAL A 66 3.61 5.24 8.70
CA VAL A 66 4.86 4.51 8.44
C VAL A 66 5.16 4.52 6.95
N GLU A 67 4.18 4.27 6.10
CA GLU A 67 4.36 4.34 4.64
C GLU A 67 4.80 5.73 4.18
N LEU A 68 4.17 6.80 4.67
CA LEU A 68 4.56 8.17 4.35
C LEU A 68 5.99 8.47 4.76
N ALA A 69 6.41 8.03 5.95
CA ALA A 69 7.77 8.20 6.43
C ALA A 69 8.79 7.48 5.53
N ILE A 70 8.48 6.27 5.09
CA ILE A 70 9.35 5.49 4.19
C ILE A 70 9.37 6.11 2.78
N ARG A 71 8.23 6.60 2.27
CA ARG A 71 8.17 7.33 1.00
C ARG A 71 8.99 8.62 1.02
N ASP A 72 8.93 9.37 2.10
CA ASP A 72 9.79 10.56 2.26
C ASP A 72 11.28 10.18 2.38
N TRP A 73 11.60 9.14 3.11
CA TRP A 73 12.97 8.61 3.18
C TRP A 73 13.49 8.15 1.82
N SER A 74 12.67 7.49 1.01
CA SER A 74 13.04 7.03 -0.33
C SER A 74 13.48 8.16 -1.27
N ARG A 75 13.11 9.41 -0.99
CA ARG A 75 13.55 10.58 -1.76
C ARG A 75 15.01 10.95 -1.52
N ARG A 76 15.59 10.47 -0.44
CA ARG A 76 16.95 10.80 0.03
C ARG A 76 17.88 9.62 0.09
N ASP A 77 17.35 8.41 -0.02
CA ASP A 77 18.10 7.17 0.06
C ASP A 77 17.77 6.26 -1.14
N ARG A 78 18.84 5.89 -1.89
CA ARG A 78 18.69 5.11 -3.14
C ARG A 78 18.22 3.67 -2.88
N ASP A 79 18.62 3.06 -1.79
CA ASP A 79 18.27 1.66 -1.50
C ASP A 79 16.83 1.59 -1.01
N VAL A 80 16.39 2.55 -0.20
CA VAL A 80 14.98 2.71 0.17
C VAL A 80 14.13 3.01 -1.08
N ALA A 81 14.63 3.85 -2.01
CA ALA A 81 13.93 4.13 -3.28
C ALA A 81 13.74 2.87 -4.14
N LYS A 82 14.76 2.01 -4.24
CA LYS A 82 14.67 0.72 -4.95
C LYS A 82 13.61 -0.18 -4.29
N ARG A 83 13.58 -0.24 -2.97
CA ARG A 83 12.59 -0.99 -2.20
C ARG A 83 11.19 -0.47 -2.44
N MET A 84 10.96 0.84 -2.37
CA MET A 84 9.65 1.44 -2.67
C MET A 84 9.18 1.12 -4.07
N ARG A 85 10.07 1.20 -5.07
CA ARG A 85 9.73 0.83 -6.45
C ARG A 85 9.30 -0.63 -6.56
N ARG A 86 9.98 -1.55 -5.89
CA ARG A 86 9.63 -2.97 -5.86
C ARG A 86 8.24 -3.18 -5.25
N ILE A 87 7.96 -2.51 -4.14
CA ILE A 87 6.67 -2.58 -3.44
C ILE A 87 5.55 -2.03 -4.33
N ASP A 88 5.73 -0.86 -4.90
CA ASP A 88 4.73 -0.23 -5.77
C ASP A 88 4.49 -1.07 -7.03
N ASN A 89 5.55 -1.64 -7.65
CA ASN A 89 5.41 -2.55 -8.77
C ASN A 89 4.60 -3.81 -8.39
N ARG A 90 4.84 -4.38 -7.23
CA ARG A 90 4.12 -5.57 -6.75
C ARG A 90 2.64 -5.28 -6.52
N ARG A 91 2.32 -4.12 -5.92
CA ARG A 91 0.94 -3.66 -5.73
C ARG A 91 0.23 -3.41 -7.07
N MET A 92 0.90 -2.71 -7.99
CA MET A 92 0.37 -2.46 -9.33
C MET A 92 0.13 -3.75 -10.10
N GLU A 93 1.04 -4.73 -10.03
CA GLU A 93 0.86 -6.01 -10.71
C GLU A 93 -0.34 -6.78 -10.15
N TYR A 94 -0.56 -6.75 -8.84
CA TYR A 94 -1.74 -7.35 -8.24
C TYR A 94 -3.03 -6.67 -8.71
N LEU A 95 -3.09 -5.34 -8.73
CA LEU A 95 -4.23 -4.61 -9.26
C LEU A 95 -4.49 -4.93 -10.73
N ARG A 96 -3.43 -4.96 -11.57
CA ARG A 96 -3.55 -5.37 -12.99
C ARG A 96 -4.16 -6.76 -13.12
N SER A 97 -3.74 -7.71 -12.30
CA SER A 97 -4.27 -9.07 -12.33
C SER A 97 -5.77 -9.13 -12.05
N LEU A 98 -6.28 -8.22 -11.20
CA LEU A 98 -7.71 -8.11 -10.92
C LEU A 98 -8.45 -7.39 -12.06
N PHE A 99 -7.93 -6.26 -12.54
CA PHE A 99 -8.60 -5.50 -13.59
C PHE A 99 -8.58 -6.21 -14.95
N ARG A 100 -7.56 -6.99 -15.29
CA ARG A 100 -7.55 -7.85 -16.50
C ARG A 100 -8.71 -8.84 -16.53
N GLN A 101 -9.25 -9.21 -15.39
CA GLN A 101 -10.44 -10.09 -15.31
C GLN A 101 -11.76 -9.30 -15.45
N LEU A 102 -11.71 -7.97 -15.36
CA LEU A 102 -12.89 -7.09 -15.45
C LEU A 102 -12.99 -6.34 -16.78
N THR A 103 -11.92 -6.30 -17.57
CA THR A 103 -11.89 -5.67 -18.88
C THR A 103 -11.12 -6.51 -19.89
N SER A 104 -11.44 -6.36 -21.16
CA SER A 104 -10.71 -6.99 -22.28
C SER A 104 -9.55 -6.14 -22.82
N SER A 105 -9.41 -4.90 -22.34
CA SER A 105 -8.37 -3.96 -22.78
C SER A 105 -7.23 -3.90 -21.75
N GLU A 106 -6.01 -4.18 -22.19
CA GLU A 106 -4.80 -3.99 -21.38
C GLU A 106 -4.60 -2.53 -20.97
N ASP A 107 -4.90 -1.59 -21.86
CA ASP A 107 -4.81 -0.16 -21.56
C ASP A 107 -5.82 0.26 -20.48
N ASP A 108 -7.05 -0.27 -20.53
CA ASP A 108 -8.06 -0.01 -19.52
C ASP A 108 -7.66 -0.65 -18.17
N ALA A 109 -7.13 -1.88 -18.19
CA ALA A 109 -6.63 -2.52 -16.98
C ALA A 109 -5.48 -1.72 -16.33
N GLU A 110 -4.53 -1.23 -17.12
CA GLU A 110 -3.43 -0.37 -16.65
C GLU A 110 -3.95 0.94 -16.07
N ALA A 111 -4.85 1.62 -16.80
CA ALA A 111 -5.43 2.90 -16.37
C ALA A 111 -6.20 2.75 -15.05
N ARG A 112 -7.07 1.75 -14.94
CA ARG A 112 -7.83 1.48 -13.70
C ARG A 112 -6.91 1.11 -12.52
N SER A 113 -5.85 0.36 -12.77
CA SER A 113 -4.87 0.01 -11.74
C SER A 113 -4.17 1.26 -11.20
N MET A 114 -3.74 2.14 -12.10
CA MET A 114 -3.12 3.42 -11.72
C MET A 114 -4.09 4.32 -10.95
N LEU A 115 -5.35 4.41 -11.41
CA LEU A 115 -6.40 5.18 -10.74
C LEU A 115 -6.71 4.63 -9.34
N ALA A 116 -6.83 3.29 -9.20
CA ALA A 116 -7.07 2.64 -7.92
C ALA A 116 -5.93 2.91 -6.93
N PHE A 117 -4.69 2.74 -7.38
CA PHE A 117 -3.53 2.98 -6.54
C PHE A 117 -3.36 4.46 -6.18
N SER A 118 -3.60 5.36 -7.12
CA SER A 118 -3.60 6.80 -6.89
C SER A 118 -4.68 7.23 -5.90
N LEU A 119 -5.89 6.66 -6.00
CA LEU A 119 -6.98 6.90 -5.05
C LEU A 119 -6.59 6.46 -3.64
N PHE A 120 -5.99 5.27 -3.50
CA PHE A 120 -5.49 4.77 -2.22
C PHE A 120 -4.47 5.74 -1.61
N VAL A 121 -3.38 6.02 -2.30
CA VAL A 121 -2.31 6.91 -1.81
C VAL A 121 -2.83 8.33 -1.60
N GLY A 122 -3.53 8.88 -2.60
CA GLY A 122 -4.01 10.25 -2.59
C GLY A 122 -5.02 10.53 -1.48
N SER A 123 -5.83 9.54 -1.09
CA SER A 123 -6.82 9.70 -0.03
C SER A 123 -6.21 10.11 1.33
N TYR A 124 -4.94 9.79 1.56
CA TYR A 124 -4.22 10.18 2.77
C TYR A 124 -3.59 11.58 2.71
N PHE A 125 -3.45 12.14 1.50
CA PHE A 125 -2.88 13.48 1.30
C PHE A 125 -3.95 14.56 1.12
N ILE A 126 -5.14 14.20 0.64
CA ILE A 126 -6.21 15.15 0.35
C ILE A 126 -6.87 15.59 1.66
N ALA A 127 -6.74 16.88 1.99
CA ALA A 127 -7.34 17.48 3.17
C ALA A 127 -8.72 18.14 2.89
N ALA A 128 -9.18 18.09 1.63
CA ALA A 128 -10.44 18.71 1.22
C ALA A 128 -11.66 18.15 1.98
N ARG A 129 -12.63 19.01 2.25
CA ARG A 129 -13.93 18.62 2.79
C ARG A 129 -14.90 18.31 1.66
N HIS A 130 -15.80 17.38 1.91
CA HIS A 130 -16.82 16.99 0.95
C HIS A 130 -18.19 17.52 1.42
N SER A 131 -18.85 18.29 0.58
CA SER A 131 -20.15 18.89 0.91
C SER A 131 -21.21 17.79 1.15
N GLY A 132 -21.74 17.73 2.38
CA GLY A 132 -22.80 16.82 2.76
C GLY A 132 -22.45 15.33 2.80
N LYS A 133 -21.16 14.98 2.65
CA LYS A 133 -20.71 13.58 2.65
C LYS A 133 -19.47 13.39 3.54
N THR A 134 -19.33 12.21 4.12
CA THR A 134 -18.09 11.81 4.77
C THR A 134 -17.03 11.42 3.74
N ARG A 135 -15.76 11.44 4.13
CA ARG A 135 -14.66 10.96 3.28
C ARG A 135 -14.87 9.51 2.84
N GLY A 136 -15.31 8.63 3.74
CA GLY A 136 -15.60 7.24 3.41
C GLY A 136 -16.70 7.08 2.36
N GLN A 137 -17.76 7.90 2.43
CA GLN A 137 -18.81 7.89 1.42
C GLN A 137 -18.29 8.33 0.05
N VAL A 138 -17.43 9.35 0.00
CA VAL A 138 -16.83 9.81 -1.27
C VAL A 138 -15.84 8.78 -1.83
N LEU A 139 -15.05 8.14 -0.98
CA LEU A 139 -14.17 7.05 -1.41
C LEU A 139 -14.99 5.88 -2.01
N GLN A 140 -16.08 5.50 -1.36
CA GLN A 140 -16.95 4.44 -1.90
C GLN A 140 -17.54 4.81 -3.27
N LEU A 141 -18.02 6.04 -3.44
CA LEU A 141 -18.49 6.52 -4.73
C LEU A 141 -17.38 6.49 -5.80
N ALA A 142 -16.16 6.85 -5.44
CA ALA A 142 -15.01 6.82 -6.35
C ALA A 142 -14.65 5.37 -6.76
N ILE A 143 -14.67 4.43 -5.81
CA ILE A 143 -14.44 3.01 -6.06
C ILE A 143 -15.55 2.44 -6.97
N ASP A 144 -16.80 2.74 -6.69
CA ASP A 144 -17.94 2.29 -7.50
C ASP A 144 -17.83 2.80 -8.94
N ARG A 145 -17.39 4.04 -9.10
CA ARG A 145 -17.15 4.63 -10.42
C ARG A 145 -15.98 3.94 -11.13
N LEU A 146 -14.87 3.67 -10.41
CA LEU A 146 -13.71 2.95 -10.93
C LEU A 146 -14.07 1.55 -11.41
N LEU A 147 -15.01 0.89 -10.75
CA LEU A 147 -15.48 -0.46 -11.06
C LEU A 147 -16.63 -0.49 -12.07
N SER A 148 -17.16 0.65 -12.51
CA SER A 148 -18.25 0.67 -13.49
C SER A 148 -17.81 0.13 -14.85
N GLU A 149 -18.76 -0.52 -15.58
CA GLU A 149 -18.46 -1.16 -16.87
C GLU A 149 -18.27 -0.15 -18.02
N SER A 150 -18.85 1.04 -17.89
CA SER A 150 -18.72 2.09 -18.91
C SER A 150 -18.16 3.38 -18.33
N TRP A 151 -17.07 3.84 -18.94
CA TRP A 151 -16.54 5.19 -18.81
C TRP A 151 -17.02 6.02 -20.02
N ASN A 152 -18.35 6.23 -20.11
CA ASN A 152 -18.94 7.14 -21.10
C ASN A 152 -19.16 8.51 -20.47
#